data_bd5a18f81a7fffd97b6b511707b09eaa
#
_entry.id   bd5a18f81a7fffd97b6b511707b09eaa
#
_cell.length_a   1.000
_cell.length_b   1.000
_cell.length_c   1.000
_cell.angle_alpha   90.00
_cell.angle_beta   90.00
_cell.angle_gamma   90.00
#
_symmetry.space_group_name_H-M   'P 1'
#
loop_
_entity.id
_entity.type
_entity.pdbx_description
1 polymer ?
#
loop_
_entity_poly.entity_id
_entity_poly.type
_entity_poly.pdbx_seq_one_letter_code
_entity_poly.pdbx_strand_id
1 'polypeptide(L)'
;MKCDGNYYYVDVTWGDPIFQESEEEAENVMDDEIRDNISYDYMLCDDDELFRTHTPDLEVELPDCTKMDLNYYVVNGMYYTEYDGHTALKAMNQVISARETKVVLKYSDESVYKTAKEDILNNEVKRAAQNLAQWYHLTEVSYSYIDDKKMNKITIFWKYS
;
A
#
# COMPACT_ATOMS: atom_id res chain seq x y z
N MET A 1 -5.68 -20.43 6.17
CA MET A 1 -4.71 -21.37 5.54
C MET A 1 -3.65 -21.78 6.56
N LYS A 2 -3.10 -23.00 6.50
CA LYS A 2 -2.02 -23.45 7.40
C LYS A 2 -0.73 -23.66 6.60
N CYS A 3 0.34 -22.95 6.99
CA CYS A 3 1.68 -23.04 6.39
C CYS A 3 2.73 -23.19 7.50
N ASP A 4 3.60 -24.19 7.41
CA ASP A 4 4.70 -24.45 8.35
C ASP A 4 4.30 -24.42 9.83
N GLY A 5 3.11 -24.95 10.12
CA GLY A 5 2.56 -25.04 11.49
C GLY A 5 1.81 -23.78 11.96
N ASN A 6 1.87 -22.67 11.23
CA ASN A 6 1.15 -21.43 11.53
C ASN A 6 -0.14 -21.31 10.71
N TYR A 7 -1.10 -20.56 11.24
CA TYR A 7 -2.32 -20.21 10.52
C TYR A 7 -2.24 -18.79 10.00
N TYR A 8 -2.85 -18.55 8.82
CA TYR A 8 -2.95 -17.26 8.16
C TYR A 8 -4.36 -17.13 7.57
N TYR A 9 -4.88 -15.92 7.58
CA TYR A 9 -6.10 -15.60 6.86
C TYR A 9 -5.84 -15.34 5.38
N VAL A 10 -6.82 -15.68 4.58
CA VAL A 10 -6.86 -15.35 3.14
C VAL A 10 -8.29 -14.98 2.79
N ASP A 11 -8.50 -13.76 2.33
CA ASP A 11 -9.76 -13.32 1.76
C ASP A 11 -9.52 -12.78 0.35
N VAL A 12 -9.91 -13.57 -0.64
CA VAL A 12 -9.76 -13.24 -2.06
C VAL A 12 -10.85 -12.30 -2.56
N THR A 13 -11.97 -12.22 -1.87
CA THR A 13 -13.10 -11.37 -2.26
C THR A 13 -12.77 -9.89 -2.13
N TRP A 14 -12.02 -9.55 -1.06
CA TRP A 14 -11.57 -8.19 -0.80
C TRP A 14 -10.25 -7.83 -1.50
N GLY A 15 -9.65 -8.77 -2.20
CA GLY A 15 -8.50 -8.54 -3.06
C GLY A 15 -8.85 -7.91 -4.41
N ASP A 16 -10.10 -8.09 -4.86
CA ASP A 16 -10.56 -7.48 -6.10
C ASP A 16 -10.69 -5.95 -5.94
N PRO A 17 -10.37 -5.18 -6.99
CA PRO A 17 -10.58 -3.74 -6.98
C PRO A 17 -12.09 -3.46 -6.80
N ILE A 18 -12.47 -3.04 -5.59
CA ILE A 18 -13.84 -2.62 -5.33
C ILE A 18 -13.95 -1.17 -5.80
N PHE A 19 -14.76 -0.95 -6.81
CA PHE A 19 -15.24 0.38 -7.18
C PHE A 19 -16.16 0.90 -6.07
N GLN A 20 -15.59 1.37 -4.96
CA GLN A 20 -16.33 2.22 -4.05
C GLN A 20 -16.33 3.62 -4.66
N GLU A 21 -17.39 3.90 -5.40
CA GLU A 21 -17.78 5.25 -5.71
C GLU A 21 -18.18 5.96 -4.39
N SER A 22 -17.22 6.51 -3.68
CA SER A 22 -17.49 7.66 -2.84
C SER A 22 -17.45 8.87 -3.77
N GLU A 23 -18.56 9.55 -3.93
CA GLU A 23 -18.71 10.69 -4.87
C GLU A 23 -17.70 11.83 -4.63
N GLU A 24 -17.02 11.87 -3.48
CA GLU A 24 -16.03 12.88 -3.11
C GLU A 24 -14.57 12.52 -3.50
N GLU A 25 -14.26 11.24 -3.78
CA GLU A 25 -12.91 10.80 -4.18
C GLU A 25 -12.77 10.60 -5.69
N ALA A 26 -13.87 10.57 -6.43
CA ALA A 26 -13.91 10.29 -7.86
C ALA A 26 -13.34 11.43 -8.75
N GLU A 27 -13.22 12.64 -8.25
CA GLU A 27 -12.73 13.78 -9.05
C GLU A 27 -11.21 13.73 -9.36
N ASN A 28 -10.41 12.92 -8.64
CA ASN A 28 -8.97 12.83 -8.82
C ASN A 28 -8.47 11.47 -9.35
N VAL A 29 -9.34 10.50 -9.57
CA VAL A 29 -8.98 9.13 -9.96
C VAL A 29 -9.51 8.84 -11.36
N MET A 30 -8.87 9.42 -12.39
CA MET A 30 -9.22 9.20 -13.79
C MET A 30 -8.25 8.27 -14.54
N ASP A 31 -7.52 7.39 -13.86
CA ASP A 31 -6.60 6.46 -14.50
C ASP A 31 -7.05 5.01 -14.38
N ASP A 32 -7.10 4.31 -15.52
CA ASP A 32 -7.41 2.88 -15.59
C ASP A 32 -6.43 2.04 -14.72
N GLU A 33 -5.19 2.49 -14.54
CA GLU A 33 -4.20 1.84 -13.67
C GLU A 33 -4.60 1.81 -12.20
N ILE A 34 -5.36 2.80 -11.72
CA ILE A 34 -5.87 2.84 -10.35
C ILE A 34 -7.07 1.92 -10.20
N ARG A 35 -7.90 1.81 -11.25
CA ARG A 35 -9.09 0.94 -11.25
C ARG A 35 -8.73 -0.54 -11.14
N ASP A 36 -7.60 -0.94 -11.73
CA ASP A 36 -7.15 -2.33 -11.75
C ASP A 36 -6.19 -2.66 -10.59
N ASN A 37 -6.12 -1.81 -9.56
CA ASN A 37 -5.20 -2.01 -8.46
C ASN A 37 -5.69 -3.11 -7.51
N ILE A 38 -5.14 -4.31 -7.65
CA ILE A 38 -5.40 -5.45 -6.77
C ILE A 38 -4.82 -5.17 -5.38
N SER A 39 -5.61 -5.40 -4.34
CA SER A 39 -5.15 -5.37 -2.96
C SER A 39 -4.72 -6.76 -2.49
N TYR A 40 -3.55 -6.83 -1.88
CA TYR A 40 -2.99 -8.04 -1.27
C TYR A 40 -3.03 -8.00 0.26
N ASP A 41 -3.79 -7.08 0.85
CA ASP A 41 -3.85 -6.88 2.31
C ASP A 41 -4.26 -8.17 3.03
N TYR A 42 -5.27 -8.85 2.51
CA TYR A 42 -5.81 -10.08 3.11
C TYR A 42 -5.20 -11.37 2.55
N MET A 43 -4.04 -11.28 1.92
CA MET A 43 -3.32 -12.45 1.44
C MET A 43 -2.28 -12.88 2.46
N LEU A 44 -2.57 -13.98 3.19
CA LEU A 44 -1.71 -14.55 4.24
C LEU A 44 -1.45 -13.53 5.37
N CYS A 45 -2.52 -12.93 5.89
CA CYS A 45 -2.47 -11.95 6.97
C CYS A 45 -2.78 -12.57 8.34
N ASP A 46 -2.50 -11.81 9.40
CA ASP A 46 -2.79 -12.15 10.78
C ASP A 46 -4.14 -11.61 11.27
N ASP A 47 -4.44 -11.81 12.56
CA ASP A 47 -5.65 -11.31 13.22
C ASP A 47 -5.72 -9.78 13.17
N ASP A 48 -4.61 -9.10 13.48
CA ASP A 48 -4.56 -7.64 13.57
C ASP A 48 -4.86 -6.99 12.21
N GLU A 49 -4.38 -7.58 11.13
CA GLU A 49 -4.61 -7.08 9.78
C GLU A 49 -6.04 -7.36 9.30
N LEU A 50 -6.53 -8.60 9.49
CA LEU A 50 -7.88 -8.95 9.05
C LEU A 50 -8.94 -8.13 9.78
N PHE A 51 -8.83 -8.04 11.11
CA PHE A 51 -9.86 -7.40 11.94
C PHE A 51 -9.83 -5.87 11.91
N ARG A 52 -8.98 -5.24 11.12
CA ARG A 52 -9.12 -3.81 10.79
C ARG A 52 -10.43 -3.50 10.06
N THR A 53 -10.93 -4.44 9.29
CA THR A 53 -12.12 -4.25 8.44
C THR A 53 -13.16 -5.34 8.58
N HIS A 54 -12.80 -6.50 9.14
CA HIS A 54 -13.68 -7.64 9.33
C HIS A 54 -14.05 -7.78 10.82
N THR A 55 -15.26 -8.26 11.06
CA THR A 55 -15.71 -8.62 12.41
C THR A 55 -15.81 -10.14 12.48
N PRO A 56 -15.14 -10.80 13.45
CA PRO A 56 -15.23 -12.24 13.59
C PRO A 56 -16.66 -12.64 13.97
N ASP A 57 -17.13 -13.75 13.39
CA ASP A 57 -18.35 -14.39 13.84
C ASP A 57 -18.07 -15.11 15.17
N LEU A 58 -18.76 -14.69 16.23
CA LEU A 58 -18.58 -15.23 17.57
C LEU A 58 -19.07 -16.66 17.73
N GLU A 59 -19.83 -17.18 16.76
CA GLU A 59 -20.32 -18.56 16.75
C GLU A 59 -19.29 -19.55 16.18
N VAL A 60 -18.25 -19.04 15.52
CA VAL A 60 -17.19 -19.84 14.92
C VAL A 60 -15.87 -19.59 15.64
N GLU A 61 -15.29 -20.64 16.20
CA GLU A 61 -13.94 -20.58 16.78
C GLU A 61 -12.90 -20.51 15.65
N LEU A 62 -12.23 -19.35 15.56
CA LEU A 62 -11.17 -19.12 14.58
C LEU A 62 -9.80 -19.49 15.19
N PRO A 63 -8.88 -20.04 14.41
CA PRO A 63 -7.51 -20.24 14.88
C PRO A 63 -6.78 -18.91 15.04
N ASP A 64 -5.93 -18.78 16.05
CA ASP A 64 -5.06 -17.61 16.21
C ASP A 64 -4.08 -17.50 15.03
N CYS A 65 -4.10 -16.37 14.35
CA CYS A 65 -3.20 -16.02 13.25
C CYS A 65 -2.33 -14.84 13.69
N THR A 66 -1.10 -15.13 14.09
CA THR A 66 -0.21 -14.13 14.76
C THR A 66 0.99 -13.73 13.91
N LYS A 67 1.00 -14.10 12.62
CA LYS A 67 2.15 -13.85 11.74
C LYS A 67 1.77 -13.22 10.43
N MET A 68 2.60 -12.27 10.02
CA MET A 68 2.52 -11.56 8.74
C MET A 68 3.67 -11.92 7.78
N ASP A 69 4.58 -12.82 8.18
CA ASP A 69 5.82 -13.11 7.45
C ASP A 69 5.62 -13.64 6.02
N LEU A 70 4.47 -14.21 5.71
CA LEU A 70 4.10 -14.65 4.36
C LEU A 70 3.17 -13.67 3.62
N ASN A 71 2.76 -12.56 4.25
CA ASN A 71 1.95 -11.56 3.57
C ASN A 71 2.71 -10.96 2.38
N TYR A 72 1.98 -10.68 1.30
CA TYR A 72 2.55 -10.14 0.06
C TYR A 72 3.44 -8.92 0.28
N TYR A 73 2.99 -7.95 1.07
CA TYR A 73 3.75 -6.71 1.31
C TYR A 73 5.01 -6.94 2.13
N VAL A 74 4.97 -7.87 3.09
CA VAL A 74 6.15 -8.26 3.88
C VAL A 74 7.19 -8.95 3.00
N VAL A 75 6.77 -9.96 2.23
CA VAL A 75 7.66 -10.73 1.34
C VAL A 75 8.31 -9.84 0.28
N ASN A 76 7.61 -8.83 -0.21
CA ASN A 76 8.13 -7.92 -1.24
C ASN A 76 8.80 -6.65 -0.67
N GLY A 77 9.02 -6.57 0.64
CA GLY A 77 9.72 -5.43 1.25
C GLY A 77 8.97 -4.10 1.21
N MET A 78 7.63 -4.16 1.15
CA MET A 78 6.73 -3.00 1.11
C MET A 78 6.06 -2.71 2.45
N TYR A 79 6.42 -3.45 3.50
CA TYR A 79 5.87 -3.36 4.85
C TYR A 79 6.90 -2.80 5.81
N TYR A 80 6.53 -1.73 6.54
CA TYR A 80 7.43 -0.98 7.41
C TYR A 80 6.87 -0.90 8.83
N THR A 81 7.71 -1.20 9.81
CA THR A 81 7.36 -1.12 11.25
C THR A 81 7.69 0.24 11.85
N GLU A 82 8.47 1.04 11.16
CA GLU A 82 8.84 2.40 11.54
C GLU A 82 8.87 3.30 10.30
N TYR A 83 8.81 4.61 10.50
CA TYR A 83 8.92 5.57 9.41
C TYR A 83 10.30 6.22 9.40
N ASP A 84 10.90 6.22 8.21
CA ASP A 84 12.09 7.00 7.87
C ASP A 84 11.95 7.56 6.45
N GLY A 85 12.04 8.88 6.33
CA GLY A 85 11.85 9.58 5.04
C GLY A 85 12.87 9.15 3.98
N HIS A 86 14.10 8.87 4.38
CA HIS A 86 15.13 8.39 3.45
C HIS A 86 14.76 7.01 2.88
N THR A 87 14.25 6.11 3.71
CA THR A 87 13.79 4.79 3.30
C THR A 87 12.60 4.88 2.36
N ALA A 88 11.63 5.76 2.65
CA ALA A 88 10.48 5.99 1.78
C ALA A 88 10.90 6.57 0.42
N LEU A 89 11.78 7.58 0.41
CA LEU A 89 12.33 8.14 -0.83
C LEU A 89 13.12 7.10 -1.63
N LYS A 90 13.91 6.26 -0.96
CA LYS A 90 14.65 5.18 -1.61
C LYS A 90 13.71 4.18 -2.30
N ALA A 91 12.61 3.77 -1.65
CA ALA A 91 11.62 2.88 -2.24
C ALA A 91 10.99 3.49 -3.50
N MET A 92 10.58 4.77 -3.44
CA MET A 92 10.07 5.49 -4.61
C MET A 92 11.10 5.58 -5.75
N ASN A 93 12.34 5.93 -5.44
CA ASN A 93 13.43 6.03 -6.42
C ASN A 93 13.76 4.69 -7.07
N GLN A 94 13.68 3.58 -6.35
CA GLN A 94 13.89 2.23 -6.91
C GLN A 94 12.84 1.91 -7.98
N VAL A 95 11.57 2.17 -7.70
CA VAL A 95 10.47 2.00 -8.66
C VAL A 95 10.67 2.90 -9.88
N ILE A 96 11.01 4.17 -9.67
CA ILE A 96 11.26 5.13 -10.75
C ILE A 96 12.46 4.68 -11.62
N SER A 97 13.56 4.24 -11.02
CA SER A 97 14.74 3.79 -11.76
C SER A 97 14.49 2.53 -12.59
N ALA A 98 13.58 1.67 -12.13
CA ALA A 98 13.14 0.47 -12.85
C ALA A 98 12.07 0.75 -13.91
N ARG A 99 11.62 2.00 -14.06
CA ARG A 99 10.47 2.41 -14.88
C ARG A 99 9.16 1.70 -14.53
N GLU A 100 9.03 1.30 -13.29
CA GLU A 100 7.76 0.80 -12.77
C GLU A 100 6.83 1.96 -12.44
N THR A 101 5.54 1.75 -12.58
CA THR A 101 4.53 2.81 -12.43
C THR A 101 3.98 2.94 -11.02
N LYS A 102 4.20 1.94 -10.15
CA LYS A 102 3.54 1.87 -8.85
C LYS A 102 4.51 1.57 -7.72
N VAL A 103 4.44 2.34 -6.64
CA VAL A 103 5.07 2.02 -5.35
C VAL A 103 4.00 1.91 -4.26
N VAL A 104 4.14 0.90 -3.40
CA VAL A 104 3.28 0.69 -2.24
C VAL A 104 4.11 0.85 -0.97
N LEU A 105 3.61 1.65 -0.03
CA LEU A 105 4.21 1.87 1.28
C LEU A 105 3.15 1.54 2.34
N LYS A 106 3.29 0.38 2.97
CA LYS A 106 2.39 -0.13 4.00
C LYS A 106 3.07 -0.08 5.36
N TYR A 107 2.34 0.37 6.37
CA TYR A 107 2.86 0.54 7.73
C TYR A 107 2.14 -0.36 8.73
N SER A 108 2.86 -0.81 9.76
CA SER A 108 2.36 -1.77 10.76
C SER A 108 1.26 -1.23 11.64
N ASP A 109 1.26 0.07 11.92
CA ASP A 109 0.28 0.70 12.78
C ASP A 109 -0.13 2.12 12.34
N GLU A 110 -1.24 2.59 12.89
CA GLU A 110 -1.84 3.88 12.52
C GLU A 110 -0.95 5.08 12.88
N SER A 111 -0.19 5.01 13.98
CA SER A 111 0.66 6.11 14.42
C SER A 111 1.82 6.32 13.46
N VAL A 112 2.50 5.24 13.08
CA VAL A 112 3.57 5.25 12.09
C VAL A 112 3.04 5.71 10.74
N TYR A 113 1.87 5.19 10.32
CA TYR A 113 1.23 5.57 9.06
C TYR A 113 0.90 7.08 9.00
N LYS A 114 0.34 7.67 10.05
CA LYS A 114 0.01 9.11 10.07
C LYS A 114 1.25 9.98 9.88
N THR A 115 2.33 9.66 10.60
CA THR A 115 3.61 10.37 10.46
C THR A 115 4.18 10.22 9.06
N ALA A 116 4.18 8.98 8.54
CA ALA A 116 4.65 8.67 7.19
C ALA A 116 3.86 9.41 6.13
N LYS A 117 2.54 9.38 6.19
CA LYS A 117 1.66 10.04 5.24
C LYS A 117 1.95 11.54 5.16
N GLU A 118 2.04 12.21 6.30
CA GLU A 118 2.27 13.65 6.35
C GLU A 118 3.57 14.03 5.66
N ASP A 119 4.66 13.33 5.97
CA ASP A 119 5.96 13.65 5.38
C ASP A 119 6.09 13.18 3.92
N ILE A 120 5.59 12.00 3.59
CA ILE A 120 5.61 11.49 2.21
C ILE A 120 4.90 12.46 1.28
N LEU A 121 3.65 12.83 1.57
CA LEU A 121 2.86 13.66 0.67
C LEU A 121 3.32 15.12 0.63
N ASN A 122 3.88 15.64 1.71
CA ASN A 122 4.36 17.01 1.75
C ASN A 122 5.79 17.18 1.21
N ASN A 123 6.66 16.18 1.38
CA ASN A 123 8.09 16.29 1.12
C ASN A 123 8.61 15.22 0.17
N GLU A 124 8.55 13.93 0.53
CA GLU A 124 9.33 12.89 -0.13
C GLU A 124 8.81 12.56 -1.54
N VAL A 125 7.50 12.61 -1.78
CA VAL A 125 6.94 12.42 -3.12
C VAL A 125 7.39 13.52 -4.09
N LYS A 126 7.55 14.76 -3.61
CA LYS A 126 8.04 15.88 -4.43
C LYS A 126 9.50 15.71 -4.79
N ARG A 127 10.32 15.20 -3.85
CA ARG A 127 11.73 14.87 -4.12
C ARG A 127 11.84 13.74 -5.14
N ALA A 128 11.03 12.69 -4.99
CA ALA A 128 10.98 11.60 -5.97
C ALA A 128 10.54 12.08 -7.35
N ALA A 129 9.53 12.96 -7.43
CA ALA A 129 9.09 13.59 -8.68
C ALA A 129 10.20 14.43 -9.34
N GLN A 130 10.99 15.17 -8.56
CA GLN A 130 12.15 15.89 -9.07
C GLN A 130 13.21 14.94 -9.64
N ASN A 131 13.49 13.83 -8.96
CA ASN A 131 14.40 12.80 -9.48
C ASN A 131 13.88 12.19 -10.78
N LEU A 132 12.59 11.89 -10.86
CA LEU A 132 11.93 11.41 -12.06
C LEU A 132 12.11 12.37 -13.24
N ALA A 133 11.83 13.65 -13.02
CA ALA A 133 12.03 14.70 -14.03
C ALA A 133 13.47 14.74 -14.53
N GLN A 134 14.43 14.72 -13.61
CA GLN A 134 15.85 14.81 -13.92
C GLN A 134 16.36 13.57 -14.67
N TRP A 135 16.00 12.38 -14.22
CA TRP A 135 16.51 11.13 -14.78
C TRP A 135 15.98 10.85 -16.18
N TYR A 136 14.75 11.26 -16.45
CA TYR A 136 14.10 11.01 -17.74
C TYR A 136 13.95 12.26 -18.61
N HIS A 137 14.55 13.39 -18.18
CA HIS A 137 14.51 14.68 -18.90
C HIS A 137 13.09 15.14 -19.23
N LEU A 138 12.16 14.96 -18.27
CA LEU A 138 10.77 15.37 -18.41
C LEU A 138 10.60 16.84 -18.01
N THR A 139 9.80 17.57 -18.79
CA THR A 139 9.44 18.96 -18.49
C THR A 139 8.32 19.07 -17.45
N GLU A 140 7.46 18.08 -17.43
CA GLU A 140 6.37 17.94 -16.46
C GLU A 140 6.36 16.53 -15.89
N VAL A 141 6.08 16.42 -14.60
CA VAL A 141 5.91 15.14 -13.90
C VAL A 141 4.54 15.15 -13.24
N SER A 142 3.78 14.12 -13.51
CA SER A 142 2.53 13.87 -12.82
C SER A 142 2.59 12.55 -12.05
N TYR A 143 1.92 12.55 -10.91
CA TYR A 143 1.70 11.37 -10.11
C TYR A 143 0.31 11.45 -9.49
N SER A 144 -0.23 10.31 -9.12
CA SER A 144 -1.45 10.18 -8.34
C SER A 144 -1.20 9.26 -7.15
N TYR A 145 -2.09 9.26 -6.18
CA TYR A 145 -1.94 8.36 -5.03
C TYR A 145 -3.29 7.92 -4.48
N ILE A 146 -3.28 6.76 -3.83
CA ILE A 146 -4.39 6.24 -3.04
C ILE A 146 -3.95 6.24 -1.58
N ASP A 147 -4.76 6.85 -0.72
CA ASP A 147 -4.59 6.89 0.72
C ASP A 147 -5.57 5.93 1.40
N ASP A 148 -5.12 4.72 1.69
CA ASP A 148 -5.92 3.71 2.39
C ASP A 148 -5.64 3.75 3.90
N LYS A 149 -6.40 4.58 4.61
CA LYS A 149 -6.28 4.77 6.07
C LYS A 149 -6.60 3.52 6.86
N LYS A 150 -7.53 2.69 6.39
CA LYS A 150 -7.93 1.47 7.11
C LYS A 150 -6.80 0.46 7.14
N MET A 151 -6.05 0.38 6.05
CA MET A 151 -4.95 -0.57 5.88
C MET A 151 -3.58 0.05 6.09
N ASN A 152 -3.48 1.29 6.60
CA ASN A 152 -2.22 2.00 6.85
C ASN A 152 -1.31 1.99 5.62
N LYS A 153 -1.86 2.25 4.43
CA LYS A 153 -1.18 2.06 3.17
C LYS A 153 -1.31 3.28 2.26
N ILE A 154 -0.21 3.66 1.64
CA ILE A 154 -0.16 4.67 0.58
C ILE A 154 0.35 4.00 -0.67
N THR A 155 -0.39 4.14 -1.77
CA THR A 155 0.04 3.70 -3.10
C THR A 155 0.23 4.92 -3.98
N ILE A 156 1.41 5.07 -4.58
CA ILE A 156 1.74 6.19 -5.47
C ILE A 156 1.96 5.66 -6.87
N PHE A 157 1.35 6.32 -7.84
CA PHE A 157 1.45 5.98 -9.27
C PHE A 157 2.21 7.08 -10.01
N TRP A 158 3.24 6.68 -10.75
CA TRP A 158 4.11 7.57 -11.52
C TRP A 158 3.75 7.55 -13.00
N LYS A 159 3.75 8.73 -13.63
CA LYS A 159 3.61 8.88 -15.08
C LYS A 159 4.93 9.30 -15.70
N TYR A 160 5.29 8.67 -16.81
CA TYR A 160 6.57 8.87 -17.51
C TYR A 160 6.39 9.60 -18.86
N SER A 161 5.28 10.25 -19.03
CA SER A 161 4.96 11.01 -20.26
C SER A 161 4.61 12.45 -19.95
#